data_8a28f8fbccfffbae9b053f42358a32d0
#
_entry.id   8a28f8fbccfffbae9b053f42358a32d0
#
_cell.length_a   1.000
_cell.length_b   1.000
_cell.length_c   1.000
_cell.angle_alpha   90.00
_cell.angle_beta   90.00
_cell.angle_gamma   90.00
#
_symmetry.space_group_name_H-M   'P 1'
#
loop_
_entity.id
_entity.type
_entity.pdbx_description
1 polymer ?
#
loop_
_entity_poly.entity_id
_entity_poly.type
_entity_poly.pdbx_seq_one_letter_code
_entity_poly.pdbx_strand_id
1 'polypeptide(L)'
;MRDAVTRKRLGQYFSGSKVANLLVDLCALTGGEFVIDPMAGVGDMLNAVIQSGVPAENISGIEIDPNVGSRCKKNIAPGKVYIGDAFSPEPYLFLKRMAWDLVITNPPYVRYQSMSRFESDGISLKTAKETRWSLNELVDGMTHLNDDEKVCFKNIIRNYSGLSDLAVPAWILCAALAKVGGRIAIVVPESWMSRDYALSVKYMLLKFFDIEYIVEDMNSVWFP
;
A
#
# COMPACT_ATOMS: atom_id res chain seq x y z
N MET A 1 -8.18 7.91 -21.64
CA MET A 1 -8.12 6.61 -20.94
C MET A 1 -6.83 5.93 -21.38
N ARG A 2 -5.89 5.63 -20.47
CA ARG A 2 -4.64 4.94 -20.85
C ARG A 2 -4.99 3.57 -21.44
N ASP A 3 -4.21 3.13 -22.43
CA ASP A 3 -4.42 1.82 -23.05
C ASP A 3 -4.14 0.67 -22.08
N ALA A 4 -4.59 -0.54 -22.40
CA ALA A 4 -4.41 -1.72 -21.56
C ALA A 4 -2.91 -2.07 -21.36
N VAL A 5 -2.06 -1.68 -22.31
CA VAL A 5 -0.61 -1.91 -22.27
C VAL A 5 0.04 -1.04 -21.20
N THR A 6 -0.32 0.25 -21.11
CA THR A 6 0.20 1.17 -20.08
C THR A 6 -0.25 0.76 -18.69
N ARG A 7 -1.51 0.33 -18.52
CA ARG A 7 -2.02 -0.19 -17.23
C ARG A 7 -1.26 -1.43 -16.76
N LYS A 8 -1.08 -2.41 -17.63
CA LYS A 8 -0.31 -3.64 -17.34
C LYS A 8 1.13 -3.32 -16.97
N ARG A 9 1.72 -2.31 -17.57
CA ARG A 9 3.10 -1.85 -17.32
C ARG A 9 3.25 -1.19 -15.95
N LEU A 10 2.26 -0.44 -15.47
CA LEU A 10 2.28 0.20 -14.15
C LEU A 10 1.79 -0.75 -13.03
N GLY A 11 1.44 -2.01 -13.37
CA GLY A 11 0.89 -2.96 -12.40
C GLY A 11 -0.44 -2.49 -11.79
N GLN A 12 -1.15 -1.60 -12.48
CA GLN A 12 -2.45 -1.06 -12.05
C GLN A 12 -3.53 -2.12 -12.27
N TYR A 13 -3.65 -3.04 -11.34
CA TYR A 13 -4.78 -3.96 -11.24
C TYR A 13 -5.81 -3.33 -10.31
N PHE A 14 -6.95 -2.93 -10.87
CA PHE A 14 -8.06 -2.45 -10.05
C PHE A 14 -8.75 -3.65 -9.41
N SER A 15 -8.85 -3.64 -8.09
CA SER A 15 -9.43 -4.75 -7.31
C SER A 15 -10.92 -4.97 -7.60
N GLY A 16 -11.59 -3.94 -8.12
CA GLY A 16 -13.03 -3.92 -8.25
C GLY A 16 -13.76 -3.91 -6.89
N SER A 17 -15.03 -3.56 -6.90
CA SER A 17 -15.82 -3.40 -5.68
C SER A 17 -15.96 -4.70 -4.87
N LYS A 18 -15.98 -5.87 -5.51
CA LYS A 18 -16.15 -7.15 -4.83
C LYS A 18 -15.00 -7.48 -3.88
N VAL A 19 -13.76 -7.35 -4.37
CA VAL A 19 -12.55 -7.61 -3.56
C VAL A 19 -12.40 -6.54 -2.47
N ALA A 20 -12.67 -5.27 -2.83
CA ALA A 20 -12.62 -4.17 -1.88
C ALA A 20 -13.62 -4.38 -0.72
N ASN A 21 -14.86 -4.72 -1.02
CA ASN A 21 -15.88 -4.97 0.00
C ASN A 21 -15.52 -6.17 0.89
N LEU A 22 -15.11 -7.30 0.29
CA LEU A 22 -14.66 -8.45 1.07
C LEU A 22 -13.55 -8.09 2.06
N LEU A 23 -12.54 -7.35 1.59
CA LEU A 23 -11.41 -6.97 2.42
C LEU A 23 -11.84 -6.05 3.58
N VAL A 24 -12.75 -5.11 3.31
CA VAL A 24 -13.31 -4.20 4.31
C VAL A 24 -14.19 -4.95 5.32
N ASP A 25 -15.03 -5.90 4.86
CA ASP A 25 -15.88 -6.71 5.75
C ASP A 25 -15.04 -7.51 6.76
N LEU A 26 -13.89 -8.05 6.32
CA LEU A 26 -12.96 -8.77 7.20
C LEU A 26 -12.27 -7.86 8.22
N CYS A 27 -12.19 -6.55 7.96
CA CYS A 27 -11.59 -5.60 8.89
C CYS A 27 -12.50 -5.25 10.08
N ALA A 28 -13.78 -5.60 10.06
CA ALA A 28 -14.76 -5.34 11.13
C ALA A 28 -14.68 -3.90 11.68
N LEU A 29 -14.79 -2.90 10.79
CA LEU A 29 -14.64 -1.49 11.13
C LEU A 29 -15.80 -1.00 12.02
N THR A 30 -15.50 -0.07 12.94
CA THR A 30 -16.45 0.49 13.89
C THR A 30 -16.91 1.92 13.53
N GLY A 31 -16.29 2.52 12.50
CA GLY A 31 -16.62 3.86 11.99
C GLY A 31 -15.79 5.00 12.58
N GLY A 32 -14.90 4.72 13.54
CA GLY A 32 -14.01 5.73 14.13
C GLY A 32 -12.56 5.72 13.59
N GLU A 33 -12.26 4.79 12.73
CA GLU A 33 -10.90 4.54 12.24
C GLU A 33 -10.39 5.64 11.31
N PHE A 34 -9.10 5.96 11.43
CA PHE A 34 -8.35 6.67 10.41
C PHE A 34 -7.74 5.66 9.44
N VAL A 35 -8.09 5.78 8.17
CA VAL A 35 -7.74 4.80 7.15
C VAL A 35 -6.88 5.42 6.06
N ILE A 36 -5.86 4.68 5.61
CA ILE A 36 -5.04 5.04 4.45
C ILE A 36 -4.96 3.90 3.45
N ASP A 37 -5.02 4.27 2.16
CA ASP A 37 -4.50 3.47 1.06
C ASP A 37 -3.28 4.19 0.46
N PRO A 38 -2.05 3.69 0.72
CA PRO A 38 -0.84 4.33 0.21
C PRO A 38 -0.62 4.14 -1.30
N MET A 39 -1.46 3.34 -1.98
CA MET A 39 -1.40 3.09 -3.43
C MET A 39 -2.82 3.03 -4.00
N ALA A 40 -3.56 4.14 -3.77
CA ALA A 40 -5.01 4.19 -3.79
C ALA A 40 -5.67 3.92 -5.15
N GLY A 41 -4.92 3.97 -6.25
CA GLY A 41 -5.52 3.81 -7.57
C GLY A 41 -6.65 4.81 -7.79
N VAL A 42 -7.79 4.32 -8.23
CA VAL A 42 -9.01 5.16 -8.37
C VAL A 42 -9.81 5.30 -7.08
N GLY A 43 -9.38 4.67 -5.99
CA GLY A 43 -10.00 4.75 -4.66
C GLY A 43 -11.03 3.66 -4.37
N ASP A 44 -10.99 2.52 -5.05
CA ASP A 44 -11.97 1.43 -4.86
C ASP A 44 -11.99 0.93 -3.42
N MET A 45 -10.81 0.69 -2.80
CA MET A 45 -10.68 0.26 -1.40
C MET A 45 -11.24 1.32 -0.43
N LEU A 46 -10.84 2.57 -0.64
CA LEU A 46 -11.26 3.68 0.22
C LEU A 46 -12.77 3.97 0.10
N ASN A 47 -13.33 3.80 -1.09
CA ASN A 47 -14.78 3.92 -1.29
C ASN A 47 -15.55 2.81 -0.56
N ALA A 48 -15.05 1.58 -0.57
CA ALA A 48 -15.64 0.49 0.21
C ALA A 48 -15.57 0.78 1.73
N VAL A 49 -14.48 1.37 2.22
CA VAL A 49 -14.35 1.82 3.63
C VAL A 49 -15.38 2.91 3.96
N ILE A 50 -15.61 3.88 3.07
CA ILE A 50 -16.67 4.89 3.27
C ILE A 50 -18.04 4.21 3.35
N GLN A 51 -18.32 3.27 2.46
CA GLN A 51 -19.59 2.52 2.44
C GLN A 51 -19.82 1.66 3.70
N SER A 52 -18.76 1.24 4.38
CA SER A 52 -18.86 0.53 5.67
C SER A 52 -19.15 1.44 6.86
N GLY A 53 -19.25 2.76 6.66
CA GLY A 53 -19.63 3.73 7.68
C GLY A 53 -18.49 4.54 8.29
N VAL A 54 -17.26 4.40 7.80
CA VAL A 54 -16.15 5.26 8.22
C VAL A 54 -16.33 6.65 7.58
N PRO A 55 -16.28 7.75 8.35
CA PRO A 55 -16.40 9.10 7.83
C PRO A 55 -15.33 9.41 6.79
N ALA A 56 -15.74 10.01 5.67
CA ALA A 56 -14.81 10.30 4.56
C ALA A 56 -13.65 11.23 4.97
N GLU A 57 -13.85 12.12 5.95
CA GLU A 57 -12.79 12.97 6.51
C GLU A 57 -11.67 12.20 7.21
N ASN A 58 -11.93 10.96 7.64
CA ASN A 58 -10.95 10.06 8.23
C ASN A 58 -10.18 9.26 7.16
N ILE A 59 -10.57 9.39 5.89
CA ILE A 59 -10.00 8.63 4.78
C ILE A 59 -8.87 9.40 4.11
N SER A 60 -7.78 8.70 3.82
CA SER A 60 -6.64 9.24 3.09
C SER A 60 -6.16 8.28 2.01
N GLY A 61 -5.69 8.83 0.91
CA GLY A 61 -5.09 8.07 -0.18
C GLY A 61 -3.83 8.73 -0.71
N ILE A 62 -2.93 7.91 -1.25
CA ILE A 62 -1.76 8.36 -2.00
C ILE A 62 -1.77 7.65 -3.35
N GLU A 63 -1.59 8.39 -4.43
CA GLU A 63 -1.52 7.83 -5.79
C GLU A 63 -0.44 8.55 -6.60
N ILE A 64 0.45 7.79 -7.21
CA ILE A 64 1.58 8.35 -7.95
C ILE A 64 1.17 8.90 -9.33
N ASP A 65 0.14 8.32 -9.95
CA ASP A 65 -0.36 8.75 -11.25
C ASP A 65 -1.34 9.95 -11.08
N PRO A 66 -0.99 11.15 -11.61
CA PRO A 66 -1.84 12.33 -11.44
C PRO A 66 -3.26 12.17 -12.02
N ASN A 67 -3.41 11.42 -13.12
CA ASN A 67 -4.71 11.22 -13.77
C ASN A 67 -5.60 10.29 -12.93
N VAL A 68 -4.99 9.21 -12.39
CA VAL A 68 -5.68 8.25 -11.52
C VAL A 68 -6.00 8.88 -10.17
N GLY A 69 -5.03 9.57 -9.56
CA GLY A 69 -5.20 10.27 -8.29
C GLY A 69 -6.26 11.38 -8.36
N SER A 70 -6.40 12.08 -9.50
CA SER A 70 -7.48 13.06 -9.70
C SER A 70 -8.86 12.40 -9.72
N ARG A 71 -8.97 11.16 -10.19
CA ARG A 71 -10.20 10.36 -10.10
C ARG A 71 -10.47 9.90 -8.68
N CYS A 72 -9.44 9.41 -8.00
CA CYS A 72 -9.51 9.05 -6.59
C CYS A 72 -10.05 10.20 -5.74
N LYS A 73 -9.51 11.42 -5.92
CA LYS A 73 -10.00 12.64 -5.22
C LYS A 73 -11.50 12.87 -5.38
N LYS A 74 -12.05 12.61 -6.56
CA LYS A 74 -13.49 12.75 -6.82
C LYS A 74 -14.29 11.65 -6.15
N ASN A 75 -13.78 10.43 -6.16
CA ASN A 75 -14.49 9.25 -5.69
C ASN A 75 -14.61 9.20 -4.16
N ILE A 76 -13.63 9.75 -3.42
CA ILE A 76 -13.60 9.71 -1.95
C ILE A 76 -13.80 11.07 -1.27
N ALA A 77 -14.20 12.11 -2.03
CA ALA A 77 -14.43 13.42 -1.44
C ALA A 77 -15.48 13.36 -0.30
N PRO A 78 -15.24 14.05 0.84
CA PRO A 78 -14.17 15.02 1.16
C PRO A 78 -12.86 14.41 1.70
N GLY A 79 -12.60 13.12 1.53
CA GLY A 79 -11.35 12.48 1.93
C GLY A 79 -10.11 13.12 1.29
N LYS A 80 -8.95 12.90 1.89
CA LYS A 80 -7.70 13.52 1.47
C LYS A 80 -6.93 12.60 0.53
N VAL A 81 -6.56 13.09 -0.64
CA VAL A 81 -5.69 12.36 -1.59
C VAL A 81 -4.47 13.21 -1.93
N TYR A 82 -3.28 12.64 -1.68
CA TYR A 82 -2.02 13.20 -2.16
C TYR A 82 -1.65 12.55 -3.50
N ILE A 83 -1.24 13.37 -4.48
CA ILE A 83 -0.73 12.88 -5.76
C ILE A 83 0.79 12.90 -5.67
N GLY A 84 1.41 11.71 -5.61
CA GLY A 84 2.84 11.54 -5.49
C GLY A 84 3.24 10.15 -5.01
N ASP A 85 4.52 10.00 -4.69
CA ASP A 85 5.11 8.73 -4.30
C ASP A 85 4.91 8.44 -2.80
N ALA A 86 4.25 7.32 -2.48
CA ALA A 86 4.02 6.88 -1.10
C ALA A 86 5.31 6.55 -0.31
N PHE A 87 6.41 6.28 -1.00
CA PHE A 87 7.72 6.05 -0.35
C PHE A 87 8.45 7.34 0.02
N SER A 88 7.88 8.50 -0.24
CA SER A 88 8.44 9.82 0.09
C SER A 88 7.78 10.40 1.35
N PRO A 89 8.44 11.31 2.09
CA PRO A 89 7.88 11.93 3.29
C PRO A 89 6.78 12.96 3.00
N GLU A 90 6.76 13.57 1.82
CA GLU A 90 5.85 14.65 1.45
C GLU A 90 4.37 14.31 1.61
N PRO A 91 3.87 13.10 1.21
CA PRO A 91 2.49 12.71 1.44
C PRO A 91 2.08 12.79 2.91
N TYR A 92 2.92 12.33 3.81
CA TYR A 92 2.62 12.25 5.24
C TYR A 92 2.68 13.62 5.92
N LEU A 93 3.53 14.52 5.43
CA LEU A 93 3.52 15.94 5.84
C LEU A 93 2.22 16.63 5.41
N PHE A 94 1.76 16.38 4.19
CA PHE A 94 0.48 16.89 3.69
C PHE A 94 -0.71 16.34 4.49
N LEU A 95 -0.73 15.03 4.73
CA LEU A 95 -1.78 14.34 5.47
C LEU A 95 -1.72 14.65 6.97
N LYS A 96 -0.59 15.17 7.47
CA LYS A 96 -0.32 15.45 8.90
C LYS A 96 -0.52 14.21 9.79
N ARG A 97 -0.19 13.03 9.27
CA ARG A 97 -0.35 11.75 9.97
C ARG A 97 0.64 10.72 9.42
N MET A 98 1.20 9.90 10.31
CA MET A 98 2.09 8.78 9.99
C MET A 98 1.68 7.45 10.65
N ALA A 99 0.59 7.43 11.44
CA ALA A 99 0.09 6.26 12.13
C ALA A 99 -1.42 6.11 11.90
N TRP A 100 -1.86 4.93 11.45
CA TRP A 100 -3.20 4.66 10.96
C TRP A 100 -3.84 3.49 11.68
N ASP A 101 -5.17 3.54 11.88
CA ASP A 101 -5.94 2.43 12.43
C ASP A 101 -6.07 1.28 11.45
N LEU A 102 -6.21 1.61 10.16
CA LEU A 102 -6.22 0.65 9.06
C LEU A 102 -5.36 1.15 7.91
N VAL A 103 -4.45 0.31 7.45
CA VAL A 103 -3.76 0.47 6.16
C VAL A 103 -4.31 -0.59 5.21
N ILE A 104 -5.02 -0.16 4.17
CA ILE A 104 -5.68 -1.05 3.21
C ILE A 104 -5.19 -0.74 1.80
N THR A 105 -4.77 -1.73 1.03
CA THR A 105 -4.25 -1.48 -0.32
C THR A 105 -4.21 -2.71 -1.21
N ASN A 106 -4.18 -2.48 -2.52
CA ASN A 106 -3.77 -3.43 -3.53
C ASN A 106 -2.51 -2.88 -4.23
N PRO A 107 -1.29 -3.21 -3.75
CA PRO A 107 -0.07 -2.63 -4.27
C PRO A 107 0.22 -3.08 -5.72
N PRO A 108 0.99 -2.30 -6.50
CA PRO A 108 1.35 -2.68 -7.85
C PRO A 108 2.32 -3.87 -7.87
N TYR A 109 2.04 -4.89 -8.72
CA TYR A 109 2.87 -6.09 -8.88
C TYR A 109 3.80 -5.95 -10.07
N VAL A 110 4.76 -5.02 -9.98
CA VAL A 110 5.75 -4.76 -11.02
C VAL A 110 7.16 -4.95 -10.47
N ARG A 111 8.03 -5.53 -11.31
CA ARG A 111 9.44 -5.67 -10.98
C ARG A 111 10.19 -4.37 -11.24
N TYR A 112 11.13 -4.00 -10.37
CA TYR A 112 12.00 -2.84 -10.56
C TYR A 112 12.70 -2.81 -11.92
N GLN A 113 13.10 -3.96 -12.46
CA GLN A 113 13.73 -4.08 -13.77
C GLN A 113 12.86 -3.65 -14.96
N SER A 114 11.54 -3.76 -14.82
CA SER A 114 10.59 -3.27 -15.84
C SER A 114 10.30 -1.78 -15.72
N MET A 115 10.63 -1.18 -14.58
CA MET A 115 10.30 0.22 -14.26
C MET A 115 11.29 1.23 -14.88
N SER A 116 12.57 0.85 -15.11
CA SER A 116 13.61 1.72 -15.69
C SER A 116 13.34 2.21 -17.13
N ARG A 117 12.22 1.79 -17.73
CA ARG A 117 11.81 2.17 -19.09
C ARG A 117 10.67 3.21 -19.12
N PHE A 118 10.32 3.83 -17.97
CA PHE A 118 9.06 4.59 -17.80
C PHE A 118 9.19 6.10 -17.65
N GLU A 119 10.23 6.72 -18.12
CA GLU A 119 10.32 8.20 -18.15
C GLU A 119 9.31 8.91 -19.08
N SER A 120 8.45 8.16 -19.80
CA SER A 120 7.65 8.72 -20.91
C SER A 120 6.38 9.48 -20.52
N ASP A 121 5.89 9.40 -19.25
CA ASP A 121 4.59 9.97 -18.87
C ASP A 121 4.64 10.93 -17.67
N GLY A 122 5.82 11.46 -17.33
CA GLY A 122 5.96 12.39 -16.20
C GLY A 122 5.88 11.73 -14.82
N ILE A 123 5.88 10.37 -14.76
CA ILE A 123 5.94 9.61 -13.52
C ILE A 123 7.37 9.08 -13.39
N SER A 124 8.12 9.61 -12.42
CA SER A 124 9.43 9.08 -12.07
C SER A 124 9.26 8.03 -10.97
N LEU A 125 9.59 6.79 -11.30
CA LEU A 125 9.57 5.69 -10.34
C LEU A 125 10.97 5.48 -9.75
N LYS A 126 11.05 5.37 -8.43
CA LYS A 126 12.30 5.13 -7.71
C LYS A 126 12.89 3.76 -8.04
N THR A 127 14.21 3.70 -8.13
CA THR A 127 14.95 2.43 -8.14
C THR A 127 14.82 1.72 -6.79
N ALA A 128 15.15 0.44 -6.73
CA ALA A 128 15.16 -0.32 -5.48
C ALA A 128 16.09 0.30 -4.41
N LYS A 129 17.20 0.92 -4.82
CA LYS A 129 18.13 1.62 -3.92
C LYS A 129 17.50 2.89 -3.34
N GLU A 130 16.88 3.68 -4.18
CA GLU A 130 16.18 4.92 -3.77
C GLU A 130 14.97 4.62 -2.89
N THR A 131 14.21 3.57 -3.21
CA THR A 131 13.08 3.11 -2.38
C THR A 131 13.55 2.69 -0.99
N ARG A 132 14.65 1.92 -0.88
CA ARG A 132 15.22 1.57 0.43
C ARG A 132 15.65 2.79 1.22
N TRP A 133 16.32 3.73 0.55
CA TRP A 133 16.74 4.96 1.20
C TRP A 133 15.53 5.74 1.74
N SER A 134 14.52 5.95 0.90
CA SER A 134 13.29 6.66 1.28
C SER A 134 12.53 5.96 2.42
N LEU A 135 12.43 4.62 2.39
CA LEU A 135 11.81 3.87 3.48
C LEU A 135 12.56 4.01 4.81
N ASN A 136 13.90 4.04 4.78
CA ASN A 136 14.68 4.27 5.99
C ASN A 136 14.41 5.67 6.56
N GLU A 137 14.41 6.71 5.73
CA GLU A 137 14.08 8.09 6.13
C GLU A 137 12.66 8.16 6.74
N LEU A 138 11.68 7.51 6.11
CA LEU A 138 10.32 7.45 6.64
C LEU A 138 10.27 6.79 8.02
N VAL A 139 10.91 5.61 8.18
CA VAL A 139 10.94 4.87 9.45
C VAL A 139 11.62 5.69 10.54
N ASP A 140 12.69 6.42 10.23
CA ASP A 140 13.34 7.32 11.18
C ASP A 140 12.41 8.43 11.67
N GLY A 141 11.60 9.00 10.78
CA GLY A 141 10.62 10.04 11.09
C GLY A 141 9.37 9.57 11.84
N MET A 142 9.11 8.26 11.92
CA MET A 142 7.92 7.70 12.57
C MET A 142 8.04 7.74 14.10
N THR A 143 7.22 8.56 14.75
CA THR A 143 7.24 8.74 16.21
C THR A 143 6.46 7.68 16.99
N HIS A 144 5.62 6.92 16.32
CA HIS A 144 4.84 5.83 16.93
C HIS A 144 5.60 4.50 16.99
N LEU A 145 6.75 4.39 16.31
CA LEU A 145 7.67 3.26 16.41
C LEU A 145 8.74 3.54 17.46
N ASN A 146 9.00 2.58 18.32
CA ASN A 146 10.12 2.65 19.25
C ASN A 146 11.47 2.32 18.56
N ASP A 147 12.59 2.51 19.24
CA ASP A 147 13.91 2.35 18.65
C ASP A 147 14.19 0.91 18.19
N ASP A 148 13.75 -0.11 18.93
CA ASP A 148 13.91 -1.51 18.57
C ASP A 148 13.10 -1.88 17.32
N GLU A 149 11.88 -1.36 17.22
CA GLU A 149 11.04 -1.51 16.03
C GLU A 149 11.68 -0.84 14.81
N LYS A 150 12.19 0.40 14.95
CA LYS A 150 12.92 1.09 13.88
C LYS A 150 14.14 0.30 13.42
N VAL A 151 14.94 -0.21 14.36
CA VAL A 151 16.11 -1.06 14.05
C VAL A 151 15.65 -2.31 13.27
N CYS A 152 14.56 -2.95 13.70
CA CYS A 152 14.03 -4.12 13.02
C CYS A 152 13.57 -3.80 11.60
N PHE A 153 12.75 -2.75 11.40
CA PHE A 153 12.31 -2.30 10.07
C PHE A 153 13.49 -1.98 9.16
N LYS A 154 14.50 -1.26 9.65
CA LYS A 154 15.72 -0.95 8.89
C LYS A 154 16.49 -2.20 8.46
N ASN A 155 16.56 -3.22 9.31
CA ASN A 155 17.16 -4.50 8.96
C ASN A 155 16.37 -5.22 7.86
N ILE A 156 15.04 -5.22 7.93
CA ILE A 156 14.17 -5.78 6.89
C ILE A 156 14.37 -5.02 5.57
N ILE A 157 14.35 -3.68 5.60
CA ILE A 157 14.57 -2.81 4.44
C ILE A 157 15.93 -3.08 3.78
N ARG A 158 16.98 -3.27 4.56
CA ARG A 158 18.33 -3.56 4.05
C ARG A 158 18.40 -4.90 3.34
N ASN A 159 17.70 -5.92 3.84
CA ASN A 159 17.86 -7.32 3.44
C ASN A 159 16.84 -7.81 2.40
N TYR A 160 15.78 -7.05 2.05
CA TYR A 160 14.91 -7.50 0.98
C TYR A 160 15.64 -7.48 -0.37
N SER A 161 15.34 -8.45 -1.24
CA SER A 161 15.98 -8.57 -2.54
C SER A 161 15.64 -7.40 -3.46
N GLY A 162 16.64 -6.77 -4.07
CA GLY A 162 16.45 -5.75 -5.11
C GLY A 162 15.88 -6.30 -6.42
N LEU A 163 15.76 -7.64 -6.54
CA LEU A 163 15.10 -8.33 -7.65
C LEU A 163 13.61 -8.61 -7.36
N SER A 164 13.14 -8.27 -6.15
CA SER A 164 11.76 -8.45 -5.74
C SER A 164 10.83 -7.47 -6.47
N ASP A 165 9.55 -7.79 -6.45
CA ASP A 165 8.49 -6.89 -6.91
C ASP A 165 8.36 -5.68 -5.97
N LEU A 166 7.78 -4.59 -6.46
CA LEU A 166 7.43 -3.41 -5.66
C LEU A 166 6.49 -3.75 -4.50
N ALA A 167 5.83 -4.91 -4.55
CA ALA A 167 4.99 -5.41 -3.47
C ALA A 167 5.74 -5.59 -2.15
N VAL A 168 7.03 -6.01 -2.15
CA VAL A 168 7.79 -6.20 -0.91
C VAL A 168 7.99 -4.89 -0.14
N PRO A 169 8.54 -3.81 -0.72
CA PRO A 169 8.63 -2.54 -0.03
C PRO A 169 7.25 -1.95 0.31
N ALA A 170 6.19 -2.23 -0.50
CA ALA A 170 4.83 -1.83 -0.16
C ALA A 170 4.33 -2.49 1.12
N TRP A 171 4.59 -3.78 1.34
CA TRP A 171 4.32 -4.48 2.58
C TRP A 171 5.02 -3.82 3.78
N ILE A 172 6.32 -3.51 3.62
CA ILE A 172 7.12 -2.88 4.67
C ILE A 172 6.54 -1.50 5.01
N LEU A 173 6.19 -0.71 4.00
CA LEU A 173 5.55 0.59 4.18
C LEU A 173 4.21 0.46 4.93
N CYS A 174 3.33 -0.45 4.50
CA CYS A 174 2.03 -0.66 5.14
C CYS A 174 2.18 -1.06 6.60
N ALA A 175 3.13 -1.96 6.90
CA ALA A 175 3.41 -2.37 8.27
C ALA A 175 3.92 -1.21 9.14
N ALA A 176 4.82 -0.38 8.60
CA ALA A 176 5.35 0.77 9.30
C ALA A 176 4.31 1.89 9.52
N LEU A 177 3.30 2.01 8.64
CA LEU A 177 2.23 3.00 8.76
C LEU A 177 1.12 2.59 9.73
N ALA A 178 1.00 1.31 10.07
CA ALA A 178 0.01 0.84 11.03
C ALA A 178 0.41 1.25 12.46
N LYS A 179 -0.50 1.86 13.22
CA LYS A 179 -0.26 2.12 14.64
C LYS A 179 -0.27 0.84 15.45
N VAL A 180 0.19 0.88 16.69
CA VAL A 180 0.03 -0.24 17.64
C VAL A 180 -1.47 -0.54 17.81
N GLY A 181 -1.85 -1.82 17.63
CA GLY A 181 -3.25 -2.26 17.62
C GLY A 181 -4.01 -1.91 16.34
N GLY A 182 -3.35 -1.31 15.35
CA GLY A 182 -3.91 -1.09 14.02
C GLY A 182 -3.89 -2.35 13.16
N ARG A 183 -4.56 -2.30 12.01
CA ARG A 183 -4.67 -3.41 11.05
C ARG A 183 -4.02 -3.09 9.72
N ILE A 184 -3.55 -4.12 9.06
CA ILE A 184 -3.17 -4.08 7.65
C ILE A 184 -4.04 -5.06 6.86
N ALA A 185 -4.57 -4.62 5.72
CA ALA A 185 -5.37 -5.42 4.83
C ALA A 185 -4.85 -5.24 3.40
N ILE A 186 -4.23 -6.28 2.85
CA ILE A 186 -3.49 -6.18 1.58
C ILE A 186 -3.93 -7.28 0.63
N VAL A 187 -4.23 -6.89 -0.61
CA VAL A 187 -4.35 -7.83 -1.73
C VAL A 187 -2.95 -8.15 -2.23
N VAL A 188 -2.64 -9.41 -2.42
CA VAL A 188 -1.29 -9.86 -2.85
C VAL A 188 -1.40 -11.05 -3.79
N PRO A 189 -0.43 -11.26 -4.71
CA PRO A 189 -0.40 -12.45 -5.52
C PRO A 189 -0.04 -13.67 -4.67
N GLU A 190 -0.60 -14.83 -4.95
CA GLU A 190 -0.34 -16.11 -4.26
C GLU A 190 1.17 -16.43 -4.11
N SER A 191 1.97 -15.98 -5.06
CA SER A 191 3.43 -16.22 -5.08
C SER A 191 4.16 -15.75 -3.81
N TRP A 192 3.60 -14.82 -3.00
CA TRP A 192 4.22 -14.41 -1.75
C TRP A 192 4.29 -15.56 -0.72
N MET A 193 3.38 -16.52 -0.81
CA MET A 193 3.36 -17.67 0.10
C MET A 193 4.50 -18.66 -0.18
N SER A 194 4.92 -18.81 -1.43
CA SER A 194 5.88 -19.83 -1.88
C SER A 194 7.27 -19.30 -2.25
N ARG A 195 7.44 -18.00 -2.50
CA ARG A 195 8.70 -17.43 -3.00
C ARG A 195 9.63 -16.96 -1.90
N ASP A 196 10.92 -17.15 -2.09
CA ASP A 196 11.98 -16.74 -1.15
C ASP A 196 12.05 -15.23 -0.92
N TYR A 197 11.67 -14.42 -1.91
CA TYR A 197 11.67 -12.97 -1.76
C TYR A 197 10.70 -12.49 -0.65
N ALA A 198 9.71 -13.28 -0.33
CA ALA A 198 8.74 -12.97 0.71
C ALA A 198 9.19 -13.35 2.13
N LEU A 199 10.36 -13.97 2.31
CA LEU A 199 10.86 -14.36 3.64
C LEU A 199 10.94 -13.18 4.60
N SER A 200 11.42 -12.03 4.14
CA SER A 200 11.47 -10.81 4.95
C SER A 200 10.07 -10.29 5.33
N VAL A 201 9.10 -10.41 4.41
CA VAL A 201 7.69 -10.07 4.68
C VAL A 201 7.09 -11.02 5.71
N LYS A 202 7.28 -12.33 5.54
CA LYS A 202 6.80 -13.36 6.50
C LYS A 202 7.38 -13.14 7.89
N TYR A 203 8.70 -12.90 7.97
CA TYR A 203 9.35 -12.57 9.23
C TYR A 203 8.73 -11.33 9.89
N MET A 204 8.50 -10.27 9.13
CA MET A 204 7.88 -9.03 9.60
C MET A 204 6.47 -9.27 10.13
N LEU A 205 5.65 -10.00 9.37
CA LEU A 205 4.27 -10.30 9.76
C LEU A 205 4.23 -11.11 11.06
N LEU A 206 5.01 -12.17 11.17
CA LEU A 206 5.07 -13.02 12.37
C LEU A 206 5.67 -12.30 13.59
N LYS A 207 6.48 -11.26 13.37
CA LYS A 207 7.11 -10.51 14.46
C LYS A 207 6.21 -9.40 15.01
N PHE A 208 5.45 -8.72 14.15
CA PHE A 208 4.73 -7.50 14.52
C PHE A 208 3.20 -7.63 14.48
N PHE A 209 2.66 -8.69 13.88
CA PHE A 209 1.23 -8.82 13.65
C PHE A 209 0.70 -10.21 14.04
N ASP A 210 -0.54 -10.23 14.49
CA ASP A 210 -1.37 -11.44 14.53
C ASP A 210 -2.10 -11.55 13.19
N ILE A 211 -1.91 -12.67 12.48
CA ILE A 211 -2.57 -12.91 11.19
C ILE A 211 -3.98 -13.42 11.45
N GLU A 212 -4.97 -12.58 11.20
CA GLU A 212 -6.39 -12.93 11.43
C GLU A 212 -6.96 -13.76 10.27
N TYR A 213 -6.66 -13.34 9.02
CA TYR A 213 -7.23 -13.99 7.81
C TYR A 213 -6.20 -14.12 6.70
N ILE A 214 -6.23 -15.24 6.00
CA ILE A 214 -5.63 -15.44 4.68
C ILE A 214 -6.75 -15.97 3.78
N VAL A 215 -7.11 -15.21 2.74
CA VAL A 215 -8.15 -15.56 1.79
C VAL A 215 -7.55 -15.77 0.42
N GLU A 216 -7.85 -16.90 -0.21
CA GLU A 216 -7.31 -17.29 -1.51
C GLU A 216 -8.43 -17.38 -2.55
N ASP A 217 -8.19 -16.85 -3.75
CA ASP A 217 -9.08 -16.96 -4.91
C ASP A 217 -8.83 -18.27 -5.67
N MET A 218 -9.39 -19.36 -5.17
CA MET A 218 -9.20 -20.72 -5.72
C MET A 218 -9.68 -20.89 -7.17
N ASN A 219 -10.57 -20.03 -7.64
CA ASN A 219 -11.21 -20.18 -8.95
C ASN A 219 -10.83 -19.06 -9.95
N SER A 220 -9.89 -18.22 -9.60
CA SER A 220 -9.47 -17.03 -10.41
C SER A 220 -10.65 -16.16 -10.85
N VAL A 221 -11.63 -15.97 -9.96
CA VAL A 221 -12.87 -15.21 -10.25
C VAL A 221 -12.63 -13.70 -10.09
N TRP A 222 -11.70 -13.33 -9.21
CA TRP A 222 -11.43 -11.92 -8.88
C TRP A 222 -10.34 -11.30 -9.75
N PHE A 223 -9.37 -12.14 -10.17
CA PHE A 223 -8.22 -11.72 -10.97
C PHE A 223 -8.04 -12.69 -12.14
N PRO A 224 -8.73 -12.47 -13.29
CA PRO A 224 -8.64 -13.32 -14.48
C PRO A 224 -7.28 -13.21 -15.19
#